data_e55304c079306b56c017f9b84c275628
#
_entry.id   e55304c079306b56c017f9b84c275628
#
_cell.length_a   1.000
_cell.length_b   1.000
_cell.length_c   1.000
_cell.angle_alpha   90.00
_cell.angle_beta   90.00
_cell.angle_gamma   90.00
#
_symmetry.space_group_name_H-M   'P 1'
#
loop_
_entity.id
_entity.type
_entity.pdbx_description
1 polymer ?
#
loop_
_entity_poly.entity_id
_entity_poly.type
_entity_poly.pdbx_seq_one_letter_code
_entity_poly.pdbx_strand_id
1 'polypeptide(L)'
;MSHVVPDAGAAAAPQITFDDWMRVDIRIGTIVDAQPFPQARKPALKLVIDFGPVIGRKRSSAQIVAHYDPAALIGRQVAAVVNFAPRQIGPFISEVLTLGFPDADGEVVLIGPGHAVPDGGRLF
;
A
#
# COMPACT_ATOMS: atom_id res chain seq x y z
N MET A 1 4.07 9.88 -10.57
CA MET A 1 4.37 8.65 -11.29
C MET A 1 3.06 8.05 -11.76
N SER A 2 2.93 7.82 -13.05
CA SER A 2 1.74 7.17 -13.54
C SER A 2 1.81 5.68 -13.25
N HIS A 3 0.69 5.14 -12.81
CA HIS A 3 0.54 3.73 -12.51
C HIS A 3 -0.14 3.06 -13.70
N VAL A 4 0.56 2.13 -14.32
CA VAL A 4 -0.08 1.18 -15.21
C VAL A 4 -0.40 -0.06 -14.40
N VAL A 5 -1.68 -0.36 -14.26
CA VAL A 5 -2.12 -1.57 -13.56
C VAL A 5 -2.02 -2.73 -14.53
N PRO A 6 -1.06 -3.67 -14.34
CA PRO A 6 -0.97 -4.84 -15.22
C PRO A 6 -2.13 -5.78 -14.95
N ASP A 7 -2.67 -6.41 -16.01
CA ASP A 7 -3.69 -7.44 -15.88
C ASP A 7 -3.08 -8.83 -15.69
N ALA A 8 -3.94 -9.80 -15.42
CA ALA A 8 -3.51 -11.18 -15.18
C ALA A 8 -2.89 -11.85 -16.43
N GLY A 9 -3.11 -11.28 -17.61
CA GLY A 9 -2.57 -11.79 -18.87
C GLY A 9 -1.19 -11.24 -19.20
N ALA A 10 -0.64 -10.34 -18.40
CA ALA A 10 0.68 -9.77 -18.65
C ALA A 10 1.76 -10.85 -18.53
N ALA A 11 2.74 -10.83 -19.43
CA ALA A 11 3.90 -11.70 -19.33
C ALA A 11 4.75 -11.36 -18.09
N ALA A 12 5.49 -12.35 -17.58
CA ALA A 12 6.41 -12.10 -16.49
C ALA A 12 7.46 -11.05 -16.90
N ALA A 13 7.82 -10.19 -15.98
CA ALA A 13 8.90 -9.23 -16.17
C ALA A 13 10.24 -9.96 -16.39
N PRO A 14 11.25 -9.29 -16.97
CA PRO A 14 12.60 -9.86 -17.10
C PRO A 14 13.14 -10.36 -15.76
N GLN A 15 14.01 -11.36 -15.83
CA GLN A 15 14.66 -11.90 -14.64
C GLN A 15 15.45 -10.84 -13.89
N ILE A 16 15.40 -10.91 -12.57
CA ILE A 16 16.20 -10.08 -11.65
C ILE A 16 17.02 -10.99 -10.74
N THR A 17 17.96 -10.41 -10.02
CA THR A 17 18.71 -11.12 -9.00
C THR A 17 17.98 -11.06 -7.67
N PHE A 18 18.35 -11.96 -6.76
CA PHE A 18 17.85 -11.90 -5.38
C PHE A 18 18.26 -10.60 -4.68
N ASP A 19 19.45 -10.05 -5.00
CA ASP A 19 19.89 -8.76 -4.48
C ASP A 19 18.97 -7.63 -4.93
N ASP A 20 18.46 -7.66 -6.15
CA ASP A 20 17.47 -6.69 -6.62
C ASP A 20 16.21 -6.76 -5.78
N TRP A 21 15.73 -7.96 -5.47
CA TRP A 21 14.58 -8.17 -4.60
C TRP A 21 14.81 -7.61 -3.19
N MET A 22 16.00 -7.83 -2.63
CA MET A 22 16.35 -7.36 -1.28
C MET A 22 16.40 -5.84 -1.15
N ARG A 23 16.45 -5.11 -2.26
CA ARG A 23 16.41 -3.64 -2.26
C ARG A 23 15.00 -3.09 -2.10
N VAL A 24 13.98 -3.90 -2.29
CA VAL A 24 12.58 -3.51 -2.06
C VAL A 24 12.21 -3.90 -0.63
N ASP A 25 11.91 -2.92 0.20
CA ASP A 25 11.56 -3.15 1.61
C ASP A 25 10.03 -3.09 1.78
N ILE A 26 9.41 -4.26 1.89
CA ILE A 26 7.97 -4.40 2.08
C ILE A 26 7.70 -4.85 3.51
N ARG A 27 6.90 -4.07 4.23
CA ARG A 27 6.55 -4.35 5.63
C ARG A 27 5.05 -4.48 5.81
N ILE A 28 4.67 -5.25 6.83
CA ILE A 28 3.28 -5.32 7.27
C ILE A 28 3.03 -4.22 8.30
N GLY A 29 1.87 -3.60 8.23
CA GLY A 29 1.43 -2.62 9.22
C GLY A 29 -0.08 -2.67 9.39
N THR A 30 -0.56 -2.07 10.47
CA THR A 30 -1.99 -2.00 10.79
C THR A 30 -2.51 -0.60 10.46
N ILE A 31 -3.61 -0.53 9.69
CA ILE A 31 -4.28 0.74 9.41
C ILE A 31 -4.90 1.24 10.73
N VAL A 32 -4.49 2.43 11.16
CA VAL A 32 -4.99 3.07 12.38
C VAL A 32 -5.88 4.26 12.11
N ASP A 33 -5.84 4.81 10.89
CA ASP A 33 -6.74 5.85 10.42
C ASP A 33 -6.96 5.73 8.92
N ALA A 34 -8.17 6.04 8.46
CA ALA A 34 -8.53 6.04 7.04
C ALA A 34 -9.60 7.10 6.81
N GLN A 35 -9.35 7.99 5.85
CA GLN A 35 -10.25 9.10 5.53
C GLN A 35 -10.35 9.32 4.03
N PRO A 36 -11.47 9.84 3.51
CA PRO A 36 -11.56 10.28 2.13
C PRO A 36 -10.51 11.34 1.80
N PHE A 37 -10.05 11.33 0.56
CA PHE A 37 -9.08 12.31 0.05
C PHE A 37 -9.68 13.11 -1.12
N PRO A 38 -10.53 14.11 -0.84
CA PRO A 38 -11.24 14.84 -1.88
C PRO A 38 -10.31 15.70 -2.76
N GLN A 39 -9.12 16.08 -2.28
CA GLN A 39 -8.16 16.87 -3.04
C GLN A 39 -7.34 16.07 -4.05
N ALA A 40 -7.40 14.73 -3.99
CA ALA A 40 -6.72 13.89 -4.95
C ALA A 40 -7.40 13.95 -6.32
N ARG A 41 -6.62 13.88 -7.42
CA ARG A 41 -7.14 13.88 -8.79
C ARG A 41 -8.07 12.70 -9.06
N LYS A 42 -7.70 11.53 -8.55
CA LYS A 42 -8.50 10.29 -8.65
C LYS A 42 -9.02 9.95 -7.27
N PRO A 43 -10.21 9.34 -7.18
CA PRO A 43 -10.74 8.93 -5.89
C PRO A 43 -9.73 8.10 -5.11
N ALA A 44 -9.44 8.52 -3.88
CA ALA A 44 -8.44 7.90 -3.02
C ALA A 44 -8.83 8.05 -1.55
N LEU A 45 -8.15 7.27 -0.72
CA LEU A 45 -8.22 7.38 0.74
C LEU A 45 -6.85 7.82 1.27
N LYS A 46 -6.87 8.60 2.34
CA LYS A 46 -5.68 8.90 3.16
C LYS A 46 -5.62 7.89 4.28
N LEU A 47 -4.52 7.16 4.37
CA LEU A 47 -4.31 6.15 5.39
C LEU A 47 -3.19 6.57 6.33
N VAL A 48 -3.30 6.19 7.59
CA VAL A 48 -2.19 6.13 8.54
C VAL A 48 -2.02 4.67 8.91
N ILE A 49 -0.80 4.16 8.73
CA ILE A 49 -0.45 2.76 8.95
C ILE A 49 0.64 2.69 10.01
N ASP A 50 0.42 1.88 11.03
CA ASP A 50 1.38 1.63 12.10
C ASP A 50 2.20 0.39 11.77
N PHE A 51 3.50 0.59 11.52
CA PHE A 51 4.45 -0.48 11.21
C PHE A 51 5.26 -0.93 12.44
N GLY A 52 4.78 -0.62 13.63
CA GLY A 52 5.48 -0.99 14.85
C GLY A 52 6.51 0.03 15.33
N PRO A 53 7.23 -0.26 16.43
CA PRO A 53 8.05 0.74 17.11
C PRO A 53 9.30 1.18 16.35
N VAL A 54 9.79 0.39 15.40
CA VAL A 54 11.01 0.74 14.64
C VAL A 54 10.70 1.70 13.50
N ILE A 55 9.74 1.34 12.62
CA ILE A 55 9.37 2.17 11.48
C ILE A 55 8.36 3.24 11.89
N GLY A 56 7.45 2.90 12.81
CA GLY A 56 6.44 3.82 13.31
C GLY A 56 5.26 3.98 12.36
N ARG A 57 4.51 5.07 12.56
CA ARG A 57 3.34 5.39 11.76
C ARG A 57 3.74 6.15 10.51
N LYS A 58 3.17 5.74 9.39
CA LYS A 58 3.41 6.35 8.08
C LYS A 58 2.09 6.64 7.38
N ARG A 59 2.08 7.68 6.55
CA ARG A 59 0.93 8.10 5.75
C ARG A 59 1.01 7.52 4.36
N SER A 60 -0.14 7.15 3.81
CA SER A 60 -0.24 6.63 2.44
C SER A 60 -1.52 7.13 1.78
N SER A 61 -1.40 7.60 0.54
CA SER A 61 -2.56 7.81 -0.32
C SER A 61 -2.76 6.55 -1.15
N ALA A 62 -3.98 6.01 -1.14
CA ALA A 62 -4.28 4.77 -1.84
C ALA A 62 -5.60 4.89 -2.62
N GLN A 63 -5.59 4.50 -3.89
CA GLN A 63 -6.76 4.53 -4.77
C GLN A 63 -7.59 3.26 -4.58
N ILE A 64 -8.19 3.12 -3.40
CA ILE A 64 -8.88 1.90 -2.97
C ILE A 64 -10.35 2.13 -2.60
N VAL A 65 -11.01 3.09 -3.24
CA VAL A 65 -12.37 3.49 -2.85
C VAL A 65 -13.47 2.50 -3.25
N ALA A 66 -13.20 1.60 -4.23
CA ALA A 66 -14.24 0.74 -4.79
C ALA A 66 -14.70 -0.35 -3.80
N HIS A 67 -13.76 -0.98 -3.08
CA HIS A 67 -14.06 -2.11 -2.20
C HIS A 67 -14.06 -1.77 -0.72
N TYR A 68 -13.62 -0.56 -0.33
CA TYR A 68 -13.32 -0.29 1.07
C TYR A 68 -14.06 0.93 1.58
N ASP A 69 -14.82 0.73 2.65
CA ASP A 69 -15.31 1.80 3.50
C ASP A 69 -14.17 2.19 4.46
N PRO A 70 -13.82 3.49 4.58
CA PRO A 70 -12.77 3.93 5.50
C PRO A 70 -12.90 3.36 6.90
N ALA A 71 -14.11 3.36 7.47
CA ALA A 71 -14.33 2.86 8.84
C ALA A 71 -14.00 1.36 8.97
N ALA A 72 -14.25 0.57 7.92
CA ALA A 72 -13.99 -0.87 7.94
C ALA A 72 -12.51 -1.23 7.78
N LEU A 73 -11.68 -0.28 7.37
CA LEU A 73 -10.23 -0.49 7.21
C LEU A 73 -9.46 -0.43 8.53
N ILE A 74 -10.00 0.26 9.52
CA ILE A 74 -9.32 0.42 10.81
C ILE A 74 -9.09 -0.95 11.46
N GLY A 75 -7.84 -1.23 11.83
CA GLY A 75 -7.43 -2.50 12.42
C GLY A 75 -7.00 -3.56 11.42
N ARG A 76 -7.13 -3.30 10.12
CA ARG A 76 -6.72 -4.23 9.07
C ARG A 76 -5.22 -4.17 8.86
N GLN A 77 -4.57 -5.32 8.77
CA GLN A 77 -3.15 -5.40 8.38
C GLN A 77 -3.01 -5.38 6.86
N VAL A 78 -2.04 -4.58 6.39
CA VAL A 78 -1.73 -4.41 4.96
C VAL A 78 -0.23 -4.40 4.74
N ALA A 79 0.18 -4.75 3.53
CA ALA A 79 1.58 -4.68 3.10
C ALA A 79 1.83 -3.38 2.36
N ALA A 80 3.00 -2.78 2.60
CA ALA A 80 3.42 -1.56 1.90
C ALA A 80 4.93 -1.54 1.69
N VAL A 81 5.35 -0.90 0.60
CA VAL A 81 6.77 -0.58 0.38
C VAL A 81 7.10 0.64 1.21
N VAL A 82 8.12 0.52 2.09
CA VAL A 82 8.45 1.57 3.06
C VAL A 82 9.71 2.36 2.71
N ASN A 83 10.41 1.99 1.65
CA ASN A 83 11.70 2.63 1.30
C ASN A 83 11.67 3.42 -0.01
N PHE A 84 10.52 3.92 -0.42
CA PHE A 84 10.43 4.97 -1.43
C PHE A 84 10.60 6.35 -0.81
N ALA A 85 11.10 7.30 -1.59
CA ALA A 85 11.06 8.70 -1.19
C ALA A 85 9.60 9.16 -1.03
N PRO A 86 9.29 10.02 -0.03
CA PRO A 86 7.95 10.55 0.12
C PRO A 86 7.48 11.30 -1.13
N ARG A 87 6.17 11.23 -1.40
CA ARG A 87 5.54 11.84 -2.56
C ARG A 87 4.49 12.85 -2.13
N GLN A 88 4.60 14.07 -2.66
CA GLN A 88 3.59 15.11 -2.45
C GLN A 88 2.39 14.87 -3.36
N ILE A 89 1.19 14.80 -2.77
CA ILE A 89 -0.08 14.68 -3.48
C ILE A 89 -1.00 15.77 -2.96
N GLY A 90 -1.07 16.91 -3.67
CA GLY A 90 -1.77 18.09 -3.16
C GLY A 90 -1.23 18.48 -1.79
N PRO A 91 -2.08 18.66 -0.76
CA PRO A 91 -1.65 19.03 0.59
C PRO A 91 -1.12 17.84 1.41
N PHE A 92 -1.10 16.62 0.86
CA PHE A 92 -0.79 15.38 1.58
C PHE A 92 0.55 14.81 1.12
N ILE A 93 1.35 14.35 2.07
CA ILE A 93 2.61 13.66 1.78
C ILE A 93 2.39 12.16 2.00
N SER A 94 2.49 11.38 0.91
CA SER A 94 2.44 9.92 0.95
C SER A 94 3.85 9.38 1.16
N GLU A 95 4.06 8.64 2.24
CA GLU A 95 5.39 8.19 2.68
C GLU A 95 5.69 6.75 2.28
N VAL A 96 4.64 5.93 2.09
CA VAL A 96 4.76 4.53 1.74
C VAL A 96 3.80 4.19 0.60
N LEU A 97 4.08 3.10 -0.12
CA LEU A 97 3.22 2.58 -1.17
C LEU A 97 2.42 1.39 -0.63
N THR A 98 1.14 1.59 -0.37
CA THR A 98 0.23 0.50 0.00
C THR A 98 -0.01 -0.40 -1.20
N LEU A 99 0.15 -1.71 -1.02
CA LEU A 99 0.15 -2.68 -2.10
C LEU A 99 -1.21 -3.36 -2.26
N GLY A 100 -1.51 -3.73 -3.50
CA GLY A 100 -2.72 -4.45 -3.84
C GLY A 100 -2.62 -5.13 -5.19
N PHE A 101 -3.61 -5.99 -5.47
CA PHE A 101 -3.81 -6.63 -6.77
C PHE A 101 -5.01 -5.99 -7.46
N PRO A 102 -5.00 -5.89 -8.80
CA PRO A 102 -6.20 -5.50 -9.52
C PRO A 102 -7.21 -6.66 -9.55
N ASP A 103 -8.49 -6.37 -9.35
CA ASP A 103 -9.55 -7.32 -9.64
C ASP A 103 -9.88 -7.32 -11.14
N ALA A 104 -10.95 -8.04 -11.54
CA ALA A 104 -11.34 -8.15 -12.95
C ALA A 104 -11.67 -6.78 -13.59
N ASP A 105 -12.08 -5.80 -12.79
CA ASP A 105 -12.42 -4.45 -13.26
C ASP A 105 -11.26 -3.46 -13.08
N GLY A 106 -10.09 -3.92 -12.62
CA GLY A 106 -8.92 -3.10 -12.35
C GLY A 106 -8.95 -2.37 -11.01
N GLU A 107 -9.93 -2.64 -10.16
CA GLU A 107 -10.02 -2.05 -8.82
C GLU A 107 -9.07 -2.75 -7.86
N VAL A 108 -8.51 -1.99 -6.91
CA VAL A 108 -7.47 -2.50 -6.02
C VAL A 108 -8.04 -3.36 -4.91
N VAL A 109 -7.49 -4.56 -4.77
CA VAL A 109 -7.69 -5.46 -3.62
C VAL A 109 -6.41 -5.48 -2.80
N LEU A 110 -6.50 -5.07 -1.54
CA LEU A 110 -5.33 -4.93 -0.66
C LEU A 110 -4.68 -6.28 -0.34
N ILE A 111 -3.35 -6.26 -0.20
CA ILE A 111 -2.57 -7.40 0.26
C ILE A 111 -2.47 -7.34 1.79
N GLY A 112 -2.83 -8.44 2.43
CA GLY A 112 -2.65 -8.62 3.87
C GLY A 112 -2.27 -10.06 4.18
N PRO A 113 -1.86 -10.33 5.44
CA PRO A 113 -1.50 -11.68 5.84
C PRO A 113 -2.76 -12.54 6.04
N GLY A 114 -2.64 -13.85 5.81
CA GLY A 114 -3.72 -14.81 6.09
C GLY A 114 -3.97 -15.03 7.59
N HIS A 115 -2.97 -14.73 8.41
CA HIS A 115 -3.05 -14.73 9.87
C HIS A 115 -2.39 -13.46 10.38
N ALA A 116 -2.81 -12.96 11.54
CA ALA A 116 -2.18 -11.80 12.15
C ALA A 116 -0.69 -12.07 12.41
N VAL A 117 0.14 -11.09 12.09
CA VAL A 117 1.59 -11.11 12.31
C VAL A 117 2.02 -9.83 13.03
N PRO A 118 3.21 -9.80 13.65
CA PRO A 118 3.71 -8.57 14.26
C PRO A 118 3.87 -7.46 13.24
N ASP A 119 3.44 -6.23 13.60
CA ASP A 119 3.67 -5.06 12.76
C ASP A 119 5.16 -4.81 12.58
N GLY A 120 5.55 -4.43 11.37
CA GLY A 120 6.94 -4.23 11.01
C GLY A 120 7.62 -5.46 10.40
N GLY A 121 6.96 -6.60 10.36
CA GLY A 121 7.49 -7.81 9.71
C GLY A 121 7.79 -7.54 8.23
N ARG A 122 8.97 -7.96 7.78
CA ARG A 122 9.40 -7.77 6.39
C ARG A 122 9.00 -8.95 5.52
N LEU A 123 8.45 -8.64 4.36
CA LEU A 123 8.14 -9.65 3.35
C LEU A 123 9.44 -10.26 2.79
N PHE A 124 9.45 -11.55 2.65
CA PHE A 124 10.61 -12.25 2.09
C PHE A 124 10.17 -13.41 1.19
#